data_a75c47e28f1b36bc780e6277ebca0fe6
#
_entry.id   a75c47e28f1b36bc780e6277ebca0fe6
#
_cell.length_a   1.000
_cell.length_b   1.000
_cell.length_c   1.000
_cell.angle_alpha   90.00
_cell.angle_beta   90.00
_cell.angle_gamma   90.00
#
_symmetry.space_group_name_H-M   'P 1'
#
loop_
_entity.id
_entity.type
_entity.pdbx_description
1 polymer ?
#
loop_
_entity_poly.entity_id
_entity_poly.type
_entity_poly.pdbx_seq_one_letter_code
_entity_poly.pdbx_strand_id
1 'polypeptide(L)'
;MTYLAFVRKERRLLTFAISFTFFSSFGQTFLLSLFVPYFLVSFELTNTSFGTLYSLATLSGALALPYLGQWIDRIPLRVYSMYVATGLLIATILMSISWHVVMLFFALIFLRLAGQGLSSHTAQATMARVYDRDRGKALSISALGYPIGEAILPSIIAFSLVYLHWRTTWGLIAALISFVFIPILWSLIKNERTKVVQDEDEEVASTRENYTAIFKDPRTFYTIPAILIPPFWVTGLFLYQVSAAGDMGWTAGIVASAFIAFAAARIAAGLFSGPLIDRFSAQKLFPLLLVPMMLGLAVAIFFTGHWTAYLYMGLVGMTLGLSSTLKSSLWAEIYGTKMIGTVQSLFASIMVFSTALSPFLMGWMLDGGFTLTHIFVIALATSLFSALLSCRLFFRF
;
A
#
# COMPACT_ATOMS: atom_id res chain seq x y z
N MET A 1 -26.04 9.70 11.91
CA MET A 1 -26.38 8.30 11.59
C MET A 1 -25.33 7.38 12.22
N THR A 2 -25.74 6.28 12.89
CA THR A 2 -24.79 5.32 13.45
C THR A 2 -24.08 4.54 12.33
N TYR A 3 -22.87 4.02 12.57
CA TYR A 3 -22.12 3.24 11.57
C TYR A 3 -22.97 2.08 10.99
N LEU A 4 -23.66 1.34 11.84
CA LEU A 4 -24.46 0.20 11.42
C LEU A 4 -25.64 0.60 10.50
N ALA A 5 -26.30 1.71 10.80
CA ALA A 5 -27.38 2.25 9.98
C ALA A 5 -26.85 2.73 8.62
N PHE A 6 -25.67 3.35 8.61
CA PHE A 6 -25.00 3.77 7.38
C PHE A 6 -24.65 2.57 6.49
N VAL A 7 -24.02 1.52 7.05
CA VAL A 7 -23.66 0.30 6.31
C VAL A 7 -24.91 -0.37 5.72
N ARG A 8 -26.00 -0.49 6.49
CA ARG A 8 -27.23 -1.10 5.98
C ARG A 8 -27.87 -0.32 4.83
N LYS A 9 -27.84 1.01 4.90
CA LYS A 9 -28.41 1.88 3.88
C LYS A 9 -27.58 1.87 2.60
N GLU A 10 -26.26 1.98 2.72
CA GLU A 10 -25.33 2.22 1.61
C GLU A 10 -24.58 0.95 1.18
N ARG A 11 -25.10 -0.24 1.57
CA ARG A 11 -24.43 -1.54 1.39
C ARG A 11 -23.90 -1.78 -0.03
N ARG A 12 -24.59 -1.31 -1.08
CA ARG A 12 -24.19 -1.56 -2.46
C ARG A 12 -22.89 -0.84 -2.84
N LEU A 13 -22.83 0.46 -2.60
CA LEU A 13 -21.63 1.24 -2.90
C LEU A 13 -20.46 0.90 -1.96
N LEU A 14 -20.74 0.61 -0.70
CA LEU A 14 -19.71 0.15 0.23
C LEU A 14 -19.14 -1.21 -0.19
N THR A 15 -19.99 -2.18 -0.59
CA THR A 15 -19.52 -3.47 -1.11
C THR A 15 -18.71 -3.29 -2.39
N PHE A 16 -19.14 -2.39 -3.30
CA PHE A 16 -18.36 -2.03 -4.48
C PHE A 16 -16.96 -1.55 -4.14
N ALA A 17 -16.85 -0.59 -3.22
CA ALA A 17 -15.56 -0.03 -2.84
C ALA A 17 -14.68 -1.03 -2.07
N ILE A 18 -15.26 -1.81 -1.14
CA ILE A 18 -14.55 -2.90 -0.44
C ILE A 18 -14.05 -3.95 -1.44
N SER A 19 -14.84 -4.29 -2.47
CA SER A 19 -14.40 -5.23 -3.50
C SER A 19 -13.18 -4.70 -4.25
N PHE A 20 -13.18 -3.43 -4.65
CA PHE A 20 -12.02 -2.83 -5.30
C PHE A 20 -10.77 -2.82 -4.41
N THR A 21 -10.90 -2.43 -3.13
CA THR A 21 -9.76 -2.42 -2.20
C THR A 21 -9.27 -3.82 -1.87
N PHE A 22 -10.16 -4.81 -1.80
CA PHE A 22 -9.79 -6.22 -1.64
C PHE A 22 -9.05 -6.76 -2.86
N PHE A 23 -9.61 -6.61 -4.06
CA PHE A 23 -9.00 -7.11 -5.30
C PHE A 23 -7.74 -6.34 -5.71
N SER A 24 -7.54 -5.11 -5.19
CA SER A 24 -6.28 -4.38 -5.35
C SER A 24 -5.08 -5.14 -4.78
N SER A 25 -5.31 -6.06 -3.85
CA SER A 25 -4.30 -6.91 -3.23
C SER A 25 -3.46 -7.68 -4.24
N PHE A 26 -4.02 -8.06 -5.39
CA PHE A 26 -3.30 -8.78 -6.44
C PHE A 26 -2.19 -7.93 -7.09
N GLY A 27 -2.27 -6.59 -7.02
CA GLY A 27 -1.21 -5.68 -7.42
C GLY A 27 -0.29 -5.20 -6.30
N GLN A 28 -0.54 -5.62 -5.06
CA GLN A 28 0.22 -5.17 -3.89
C GLN A 28 1.51 -5.98 -3.69
N THR A 29 2.52 -5.34 -3.13
CA THR A 29 3.84 -5.92 -2.90
C THR A 29 3.80 -7.17 -2.04
N PHE A 30 2.95 -7.19 -1.00
CA PHE A 30 2.86 -8.32 -0.07
C PHE A 30 2.41 -9.62 -0.74
N LEU A 31 1.52 -9.55 -1.74
CA LEU A 31 1.07 -10.74 -2.45
C LEU A 31 2.07 -11.19 -3.50
N LEU A 32 2.65 -10.23 -4.22
CA LEU A 32 3.69 -10.51 -5.22
C LEU A 32 4.93 -11.16 -4.60
N SER A 33 5.24 -10.87 -3.33
CA SER A 33 6.38 -11.46 -2.61
C SER A 33 6.39 -12.99 -2.59
N LEU A 34 5.20 -13.60 -2.56
CA LEU A 34 5.06 -15.07 -2.57
C LEU A 34 5.52 -15.71 -3.88
N PHE A 35 5.49 -14.93 -4.96
CA PHE A 35 5.88 -15.39 -6.29
C PHE A 35 7.34 -15.06 -6.65
N VAL A 36 8.00 -14.16 -5.90
CA VAL A 36 9.37 -13.73 -6.20
C VAL A 36 10.35 -14.90 -6.33
N PRO A 37 10.39 -15.90 -5.42
CA PRO A 37 11.31 -17.04 -5.58
C PRO A 37 11.10 -17.78 -6.91
N TYR A 38 9.86 -17.89 -7.36
CA TYR A 38 9.51 -18.54 -8.62
C TYR A 38 9.91 -17.70 -9.83
N PHE A 39 9.79 -16.37 -9.75
CA PHE A 39 10.21 -15.47 -10.83
C PHE A 39 11.72 -15.48 -11.00
N LEU A 40 12.49 -15.43 -9.90
CA LEU A 40 13.94 -15.51 -9.94
C LEU A 40 14.41 -16.76 -10.66
N VAL A 41 13.85 -17.94 -10.32
CA VAL A 41 14.20 -19.23 -10.94
C VAL A 41 13.70 -19.31 -12.38
N SER A 42 12.43 -18.97 -12.65
CA SER A 42 11.82 -19.17 -13.98
C SER A 42 12.38 -18.28 -15.07
N PHE A 43 12.92 -17.11 -14.71
CA PHE A 43 13.46 -16.13 -15.66
C PHE A 43 14.96 -15.91 -15.48
N GLU A 44 15.64 -16.73 -14.67
CA GLU A 44 17.07 -16.64 -14.38
C GLU A 44 17.51 -15.24 -13.92
N LEU A 45 16.68 -14.61 -13.05
CA LEU A 45 16.92 -13.25 -12.57
C LEU A 45 17.67 -13.28 -11.24
N THR A 46 18.58 -12.30 -11.06
CA THR A 46 19.13 -11.95 -9.75
C THR A 46 18.13 -11.11 -8.97
N ASN A 47 18.31 -10.97 -7.65
CA ASN A 47 17.47 -10.08 -6.85
C ASN A 47 17.55 -8.62 -7.34
N THR A 48 18.75 -8.16 -7.74
CA THR A 48 18.94 -6.81 -8.30
C THR A 48 18.17 -6.62 -9.60
N SER A 49 18.25 -7.56 -10.54
CA SER A 49 17.57 -7.45 -11.83
C SER A 49 16.06 -7.49 -11.68
N PHE A 50 15.53 -8.37 -10.81
CA PHE A 50 14.11 -8.39 -10.48
C PHE A 50 13.67 -7.11 -9.76
N GLY A 51 14.44 -6.63 -8.77
CA GLY A 51 14.19 -5.37 -8.06
C GLY A 51 14.14 -4.18 -9.02
N THR A 52 15.07 -4.12 -9.99
CA THR A 52 15.08 -3.08 -11.03
C THR A 52 13.81 -3.13 -11.88
N LEU A 53 13.46 -4.33 -12.35
CA LEU A 53 12.27 -4.58 -13.16
C LEU A 53 11.00 -4.16 -12.42
N TYR A 54 10.87 -4.54 -11.15
CA TYR A 54 9.75 -4.18 -10.30
C TYR A 54 9.69 -2.67 -10.02
N SER A 55 10.84 -2.04 -9.76
CA SER A 55 10.97 -0.59 -9.55
C SER A 55 10.52 0.20 -10.78
N LEU A 56 11.00 -0.18 -11.96
CA LEU A 56 10.61 0.45 -13.22
C LEU A 56 9.12 0.24 -13.52
N ALA A 57 8.58 -0.97 -13.28
CA ALA A 57 7.17 -1.23 -13.44
C ALA A 57 6.30 -0.38 -12.48
N THR A 58 6.74 -0.21 -11.23
CA THR A 58 6.07 0.63 -10.24
C THR A 58 6.07 2.10 -10.65
N LEU A 59 7.22 2.63 -11.11
CA LEU A 59 7.31 3.99 -11.60
C LEU A 59 6.46 4.23 -12.84
N SER A 60 6.47 3.29 -13.81
CA SER A 60 5.63 3.37 -15.00
C SER A 60 4.13 3.42 -14.65
N GLY A 61 3.68 2.57 -13.74
CA GLY A 61 2.32 2.59 -13.22
C GLY A 61 1.97 3.90 -12.52
N ALA A 62 2.89 4.42 -11.69
CA ALA A 62 2.69 5.67 -10.97
C ALA A 62 2.62 6.89 -11.90
N LEU A 63 3.41 6.91 -12.98
CA LEU A 63 3.35 7.97 -14.00
C LEU A 63 2.06 7.92 -14.83
N ALA A 64 1.54 6.73 -15.11
CA ALA A 64 0.29 6.56 -15.85
C ALA A 64 -0.96 6.86 -15.00
N LEU A 65 -0.87 6.68 -13.68
CA LEU A 65 -2.00 6.80 -12.76
C LEU A 65 -2.72 8.16 -12.82
N PRO A 66 -2.07 9.34 -12.83
CA PRO A 66 -2.76 10.62 -12.92
C PRO A 66 -3.57 10.78 -14.21
N TYR A 67 -3.06 10.29 -15.33
CA TYR A 67 -3.74 10.39 -16.63
C TYR A 67 -4.97 9.49 -16.71
N LEU A 68 -4.84 8.23 -16.28
CA LEU A 68 -5.94 7.27 -16.33
C LEU A 68 -6.91 7.44 -15.17
N GLY A 69 -6.42 7.92 -14.03
CA GLY A 69 -7.25 8.22 -12.85
C GLY A 69 -8.28 9.30 -13.11
N GLN A 70 -7.92 10.35 -13.87
CA GLN A 70 -8.84 11.44 -14.25
C GLN A 70 -10.05 10.97 -15.08
N TRP A 71 -9.97 9.82 -15.73
CA TRP A 71 -11.11 9.32 -16.53
C TRP A 71 -12.33 9.00 -15.65
N ILE A 72 -12.15 8.77 -14.35
CA ILE A 72 -13.29 8.61 -13.42
C ILE A 72 -14.21 9.85 -13.38
N ASP A 73 -13.66 11.03 -13.72
CA ASP A 73 -14.41 12.29 -13.77
C ASP A 73 -15.12 12.51 -15.09
N ARG A 74 -14.65 11.86 -16.17
CA ARG A 74 -15.06 12.12 -17.54
C ARG A 74 -16.03 11.09 -18.10
N ILE A 75 -16.01 9.85 -17.56
CA ILE A 75 -16.83 8.76 -18.06
C ILE A 75 -17.68 8.16 -16.93
N PRO A 76 -18.81 7.52 -17.25
CA PRO A 76 -19.67 6.91 -16.23
C PRO A 76 -18.89 5.92 -15.35
N LEU A 77 -19.11 5.97 -14.03
CA LEU A 77 -18.44 5.12 -13.04
C LEU A 77 -18.47 3.64 -13.43
N ARG A 78 -19.57 3.19 -14.01
CA ARG A 78 -19.70 1.80 -14.49
C ARG A 78 -18.68 1.45 -15.56
N VAL A 79 -18.50 2.33 -16.55
CA VAL A 79 -17.55 2.12 -17.65
C VAL A 79 -16.13 2.15 -17.13
N TYR A 80 -15.82 3.17 -16.34
CA TYR A 80 -14.49 3.30 -15.71
C TYR A 80 -14.11 2.07 -14.86
N SER A 81 -15.04 1.63 -14.00
CA SER A 81 -14.82 0.47 -13.14
C SER A 81 -14.60 -0.82 -13.93
N MET A 82 -15.30 -0.99 -15.07
CA MET A 82 -15.07 -2.12 -15.96
C MET A 82 -13.70 -2.06 -16.61
N TYR A 83 -13.23 -0.88 -17.05
CA TYR A 83 -11.88 -0.73 -17.61
C TYR A 83 -10.81 -1.09 -16.58
N VAL A 84 -10.96 -0.64 -15.33
CA VAL A 84 -9.99 -0.97 -14.26
C VAL A 84 -10.00 -2.48 -13.94
N ALA A 85 -11.17 -3.08 -13.81
CA ALA A 85 -11.30 -4.52 -13.56
C ALA A 85 -10.76 -5.37 -14.73
N THR A 86 -11.02 -4.95 -15.98
CA THR A 86 -10.48 -5.60 -17.18
C THR A 86 -8.95 -5.43 -17.24
N GLY A 87 -8.43 -4.25 -16.90
CA GLY A 87 -6.99 -4.03 -16.78
C GLY A 87 -6.32 -4.97 -15.78
N LEU A 88 -6.97 -5.19 -14.62
CA LEU A 88 -6.50 -6.16 -13.63
C LEU A 88 -6.59 -7.60 -14.14
N LEU A 89 -7.65 -7.96 -14.87
CA LEU A 89 -7.79 -9.26 -15.51
C LEU A 89 -6.68 -9.50 -16.53
N ILE A 90 -6.42 -8.54 -17.41
CA ILE A 90 -5.32 -8.60 -18.38
C ILE A 90 -3.98 -8.82 -17.67
N ALA A 91 -3.72 -8.08 -16.59
CA ALA A 91 -2.51 -8.22 -15.81
C ALA A 91 -2.32 -9.65 -15.29
N THR A 92 -3.37 -10.25 -14.71
CA THR A 92 -3.32 -11.60 -14.15
C THR A 92 -3.23 -12.68 -15.24
N ILE A 93 -3.84 -12.49 -16.40
CA ILE A 93 -3.67 -13.36 -17.57
C ILE A 93 -2.22 -13.28 -18.06
N LEU A 94 -1.66 -12.08 -18.25
CA LEU A 94 -0.27 -11.90 -18.65
C LEU A 94 0.70 -12.56 -17.68
N MET A 95 0.44 -12.48 -16.37
CA MET A 95 1.23 -13.22 -15.37
C MET A 95 1.15 -14.73 -15.59
N SER A 96 -0.05 -15.27 -15.80
CA SER A 96 -0.28 -16.70 -15.99
C SER A 96 0.44 -17.28 -17.23
N ILE A 97 0.50 -16.51 -18.32
CA ILE A 97 1.12 -16.92 -19.58
C ILE A 97 2.53 -16.38 -19.78
N SER A 98 3.12 -15.70 -18.81
CA SER A 98 4.44 -15.09 -18.95
C SER A 98 5.53 -16.17 -19.02
N TRP A 99 6.23 -16.22 -20.12
CA TRP A 99 7.34 -17.12 -20.41
C TRP A 99 8.65 -16.40 -20.77
N HIS A 100 8.58 -15.07 -20.86
CA HIS A 100 9.73 -14.21 -21.10
C HIS A 100 9.73 -13.02 -20.17
N VAL A 101 10.92 -12.52 -19.78
CA VAL A 101 11.07 -11.39 -18.84
C VAL A 101 10.34 -10.12 -19.27
N VAL A 102 10.25 -9.87 -20.57
CA VAL A 102 9.52 -8.71 -21.13
C VAL A 102 8.01 -8.83 -20.84
N MET A 103 7.44 -10.04 -20.97
CA MET A 103 6.03 -10.27 -20.62
C MET A 103 5.81 -10.08 -19.11
N LEU A 104 6.71 -10.57 -18.28
CA LEU A 104 6.68 -10.34 -16.82
C LEU A 104 6.70 -8.84 -16.51
N PHE A 105 7.55 -8.07 -17.20
CA PHE A 105 7.63 -6.62 -17.00
C PHE A 105 6.31 -5.91 -17.30
N PHE A 106 5.69 -6.19 -18.45
CA PHE A 106 4.38 -5.60 -18.77
C PHE A 106 3.28 -6.08 -17.82
N ALA A 107 3.29 -7.36 -17.44
CA ALA A 107 2.35 -7.88 -16.45
C ALA A 107 2.47 -7.14 -15.10
N LEU A 108 3.70 -6.88 -14.64
CA LEU A 108 3.98 -6.09 -13.44
C LEU A 108 3.49 -4.64 -13.60
N ILE A 109 3.71 -3.98 -14.74
CA ILE A 109 3.19 -2.61 -14.98
C ILE A 109 1.66 -2.61 -14.83
N PHE A 110 0.97 -3.52 -15.49
CA PHE A 110 -0.50 -3.60 -15.40
C PHE A 110 -0.98 -3.93 -13.99
N LEU A 111 -0.29 -4.83 -13.26
CA LEU A 111 -0.62 -5.14 -11.86
C LEU A 111 -0.44 -3.91 -10.95
N ARG A 112 0.66 -3.18 -11.11
CA ARG A 112 0.92 -1.97 -10.32
C ARG A 112 -0.08 -0.86 -10.67
N LEU A 113 -0.40 -0.68 -11.93
CA LEU A 113 -1.32 0.34 -12.40
C LEU A 113 -2.77 -0.02 -12.08
N ALA A 114 -3.29 -1.14 -12.60
CA ALA A 114 -4.70 -1.52 -12.44
C ALA A 114 -5.00 -2.08 -11.04
N GLY A 115 -4.12 -2.93 -10.51
CA GLY A 115 -4.29 -3.54 -9.18
C GLY A 115 -4.07 -2.54 -8.06
N GLN A 116 -2.85 -2.08 -7.86
CA GLN A 116 -2.54 -1.20 -6.73
C GLN A 116 -3.09 0.21 -6.92
N GLY A 117 -2.84 0.84 -8.08
CA GLY A 117 -3.15 2.24 -8.34
C GLY A 117 -4.64 2.48 -8.59
N LEU A 118 -5.12 2.11 -9.78
CA LEU A 118 -6.48 2.45 -10.23
C LEU A 118 -7.58 1.80 -9.40
N SER A 119 -7.42 0.56 -8.92
CA SER A 119 -8.41 -0.10 -8.05
C SER A 119 -8.59 0.66 -6.74
N SER A 120 -7.48 1.05 -6.09
CA SER A 120 -7.51 1.86 -4.87
C SER A 120 -8.11 3.24 -5.13
N HIS A 121 -7.72 3.88 -6.24
CA HIS A 121 -8.25 5.17 -6.66
C HIS A 121 -9.76 5.10 -6.92
N THR A 122 -10.23 4.10 -7.64
CA THR A 122 -11.67 3.91 -7.93
C THR A 122 -12.50 3.84 -6.67
N ALA A 123 -12.07 3.04 -5.68
CA ALA A 123 -12.77 2.92 -4.41
C ALA A 123 -12.81 4.25 -3.66
N GLN A 124 -11.66 4.89 -3.47
CA GLN A 124 -11.54 6.10 -2.65
C GLN A 124 -12.20 7.31 -3.31
N ALA A 125 -11.98 7.53 -4.60
CA ALA A 125 -12.59 8.64 -5.34
C ALA A 125 -14.11 8.52 -5.38
N THR A 126 -14.65 7.31 -5.59
CA THR A 126 -16.10 7.08 -5.55
C THR A 126 -16.68 7.41 -4.18
N MET A 127 -16.06 6.94 -3.09
CA MET A 127 -16.54 7.22 -1.74
C MET A 127 -16.44 8.71 -1.39
N ALA A 128 -15.36 9.36 -1.78
CA ALA A 128 -15.16 10.78 -1.51
C ALA A 128 -16.18 11.68 -2.22
N ARG A 129 -16.66 11.27 -3.43
CA ARG A 129 -17.60 12.04 -4.23
C ARG A 129 -19.05 11.82 -3.86
N VAL A 130 -19.41 10.57 -3.57
CA VAL A 130 -20.81 10.23 -3.28
C VAL A 130 -21.24 10.70 -1.90
N TYR A 131 -20.31 10.76 -0.96
CA TYR A 131 -20.61 11.07 0.45
C TYR A 131 -19.91 12.35 0.92
N ASP A 132 -20.67 13.44 1.08
CA ASP A 132 -20.13 14.68 1.66
C ASP A 132 -20.12 14.63 3.19
N ARG A 133 -21.29 14.42 3.80
CA ARG A 133 -21.45 14.45 5.26
C ARG A 133 -20.85 13.24 5.97
N ASP A 134 -20.94 12.04 5.38
CA ASP A 134 -20.46 10.78 5.95
C ASP A 134 -19.19 10.26 5.23
N ARG A 135 -18.45 11.16 4.52
CA ARG A 135 -17.25 10.85 3.74
C ARG A 135 -16.21 10.04 4.53
N GLY A 136 -15.91 10.47 5.77
CA GLY A 136 -14.96 9.76 6.62
C GLY A 136 -15.37 8.31 6.92
N LYS A 137 -16.66 8.07 7.19
CA LYS A 137 -17.18 6.72 7.40
C LYS A 137 -17.10 5.87 6.15
N ALA A 138 -17.48 6.43 4.99
CA ALA A 138 -17.45 5.75 3.71
C ALA A 138 -16.03 5.34 3.33
N LEU A 139 -15.06 6.25 3.45
CA LEU A 139 -13.64 5.99 3.20
C LEU A 139 -13.05 4.95 4.16
N SER A 140 -13.37 5.04 5.46
CA SER A 140 -12.87 4.08 6.45
C SER A 140 -13.41 2.66 6.20
N ILE A 141 -14.69 2.53 5.88
CA ILE A 141 -15.31 1.22 5.60
C ILE A 141 -14.77 0.65 4.29
N SER A 142 -14.66 1.46 3.24
CA SER A 142 -14.10 1.02 1.96
C SER A 142 -12.65 0.53 2.08
N ALA A 143 -11.87 1.13 2.97
CA ALA A 143 -10.49 0.75 3.21
C ALA A 143 -10.32 -0.61 3.91
N LEU A 144 -11.38 -1.18 4.50
CA LEU A 144 -11.32 -2.51 5.16
C LEU A 144 -10.97 -3.64 4.19
N GLY A 145 -11.20 -3.47 2.89
CA GLY A 145 -10.81 -4.46 1.90
C GLY A 145 -9.30 -4.74 1.88
N TYR A 146 -8.44 -3.74 2.15
CA TYR A 146 -6.99 -3.94 2.20
C TYR A 146 -6.58 -4.93 3.30
N PRO A 147 -6.86 -4.67 4.59
CA PRO A 147 -6.44 -5.60 5.64
C PRO A 147 -7.14 -6.96 5.57
N ILE A 148 -8.35 -7.03 5.01
CA ILE A 148 -9.01 -8.32 4.75
C ILE A 148 -8.22 -9.11 3.70
N GLY A 149 -7.80 -8.46 2.60
CA GLY A 149 -6.94 -9.07 1.59
C GLY A 149 -5.57 -9.48 2.15
N GLU A 150 -4.94 -8.62 2.95
CA GLU A 150 -3.66 -8.87 3.63
C GLU A 150 -3.74 -10.07 4.59
N ALA A 151 -4.85 -10.24 5.29
CA ALA A 151 -5.03 -11.35 6.23
C ALA A 151 -5.29 -12.70 5.54
N ILE A 152 -6.03 -12.71 4.44
CA ILE A 152 -6.59 -13.94 3.86
C ILE A 152 -5.75 -14.42 2.66
N LEU A 153 -5.46 -13.53 1.72
CA LEU A 153 -4.88 -13.92 0.43
C LEU A 153 -3.48 -14.54 0.51
N PRO A 154 -2.54 -14.05 1.35
CA PRO A 154 -1.21 -14.65 1.43
C PRO A 154 -1.25 -16.14 1.80
N SER A 155 -2.07 -16.51 2.79
CA SER A 155 -2.21 -17.91 3.22
C SER A 155 -2.81 -18.79 2.12
N ILE A 156 -3.85 -18.30 1.41
CA ILE A 156 -4.46 -19.02 0.30
C ILE A 156 -3.45 -19.22 -0.85
N ILE A 157 -2.70 -18.17 -1.21
CA ILE A 157 -1.72 -18.24 -2.28
C ILE A 157 -0.55 -19.14 -1.88
N ALA A 158 -0.02 -19.01 -0.66
CA ALA A 158 1.06 -19.90 -0.18
C ALA A 158 0.62 -21.36 -0.22
N PHE A 159 -0.60 -21.67 0.22
CA PHE A 159 -1.16 -23.02 0.11
C PHE A 159 -1.30 -23.47 -1.34
N SER A 160 -1.79 -22.62 -2.23
CA SER A 160 -1.90 -22.92 -3.67
C SER A 160 -0.53 -23.27 -4.28
N LEU A 161 0.51 -22.51 -3.92
CA LEU A 161 1.87 -22.72 -4.46
C LEU A 161 2.55 -24.00 -3.99
N VAL A 162 2.05 -24.67 -2.94
CA VAL A 162 2.51 -26.01 -2.53
C VAL A 162 2.08 -27.07 -3.54
N TYR A 163 0.88 -26.95 -4.12
CA TYR A 163 0.27 -27.98 -4.97
C TYR A 163 0.25 -27.60 -6.45
N LEU A 164 0.31 -26.32 -6.77
CA LEU A 164 0.14 -25.82 -8.13
C LEU A 164 1.37 -25.02 -8.59
N HIS A 165 1.63 -25.08 -9.87
CA HIS A 165 2.62 -24.23 -10.48
C HIS A 165 2.18 -22.74 -10.38
N TRP A 166 3.12 -21.81 -10.19
CA TRP A 166 2.81 -20.39 -9.99
C TRP A 166 2.00 -19.76 -11.15
N ARG A 167 2.21 -20.19 -12.40
CA ARG A 167 1.40 -19.74 -13.55
C ARG A 167 -0.04 -20.19 -13.45
N THR A 168 -0.28 -21.42 -13.01
CA THR A 168 -1.63 -21.94 -12.77
C THR A 168 -2.33 -21.17 -11.67
N THR A 169 -1.61 -20.81 -10.59
CA THR A 169 -2.16 -19.97 -9.51
C THR A 169 -2.60 -18.59 -10.04
N TRP A 170 -1.80 -17.95 -10.92
CA TRP A 170 -2.24 -16.71 -11.59
C TRP A 170 -3.41 -16.91 -12.53
N GLY A 171 -3.50 -18.06 -13.21
CA GLY A 171 -4.67 -18.43 -14.00
C GLY A 171 -5.96 -18.57 -13.17
N LEU A 172 -5.87 -19.15 -11.96
CA LEU A 172 -6.98 -19.22 -11.03
C LEU A 172 -7.38 -17.83 -10.51
N ILE A 173 -6.41 -16.94 -10.27
CA ILE A 173 -6.69 -15.53 -9.92
C ILE A 173 -7.41 -14.83 -11.08
N ALA A 174 -6.96 -15.03 -12.31
CA ALA A 174 -7.65 -14.50 -13.50
C ALA A 174 -9.09 -15.02 -13.61
N ALA A 175 -9.31 -16.31 -13.37
CA ALA A 175 -10.65 -16.89 -13.34
C ALA A 175 -11.51 -16.27 -12.21
N LEU A 176 -10.95 -16.09 -11.01
CA LEU A 176 -11.63 -15.42 -9.89
C LEU A 176 -12.05 -13.98 -10.27
N ILE A 177 -11.17 -13.22 -10.91
CA ILE A 177 -11.49 -11.86 -11.36
C ILE A 177 -12.58 -11.88 -12.43
N SER A 178 -12.48 -12.80 -13.40
CA SER A 178 -13.42 -12.90 -14.52
C SER A 178 -14.82 -13.35 -14.07
N PHE A 179 -14.90 -14.38 -13.24
CA PHE A 179 -16.16 -15.02 -12.88
C PHE A 179 -16.78 -14.53 -11.56
N VAL A 180 -16.01 -13.85 -10.72
CA VAL A 180 -16.50 -13.33 -9.43
C VAL A 180 -16.44 -11.81 -9.38
N PHE A 181 -15.27 -11.20 -9.56
CA PHE A 181 -15.10 -9.77 -9.36
C PHE A 181 -15.87 -8.94 -10.40
N ILE A 182 -15.69 -9.21 -11.68
CA ILE A 182 -16.37 -8.47 -12.77
C ILE A 182 -17.89 -8.60 -12.68
N PRO A 183 -18.50 -9.79 -12.51
CA PRO A 183 -19.94 -9.92 -12.33
C PRO A 183 -20.48 -9.23 -11.07
N ILE A 184 -19.76 -9.29 -9.95
CA ILE A 184 -20.13 -8.55 -8.73
C ILE A 184 -20.19 -7.05 -9.03
N LEU A 185 -19.14 -6.47 -9.62
CA LEU A 185 -19.10 -5.06 -9.97
C LEU A 185 -20.27 -4.69 -10.88
N TRP A 186 -20.51 -5.49 -11.93
CA TRP A 186 -21.61 -5.27 -12.86
C TRP A 186 -22.96 -5.22 -12.16
N SER A 187 -23.21 -6.11 -11.22
CA SER A 187 -24.47 -6.17 -10.47
C SER A 187 -24.64 -4.98 -9.52
N LEU A 188 -23.54 -4.53 -8.90
CA LEU A 188 -23.57 -3.45 -7.92
C LEU A 188 -23.78 -2.06 -8.56
N ILE A 189 -23.29 -1.84 -9.79
CA ILE A 189 -23.31 -0.52 -10.43
C ILE A 189 -24.40 -0.41 -11.53
N LYS A 190 -25.23 -1.43 -11.72
CA LYS A 190 -26.21 -1.49 -12.82
C LYS A 190 -27.13 -0.26 -12.91
N ASN A 191 -27.47 0.35 -11.78
CA ASN A 191 -28.45 1.45 -11.68
C ASN A 191 -27.84 2.78 -11.17
N GLU A 192 -26.53 2.86 -11.03
CA GLU A 192 -25.87 4.08 -10.53
C GLU A 192 -25.77 5.12 -11.65
N ARG A 193 -26.65 6.12 -11.60
CA ARG A 193 -26.49 7.39 -12.29
C ARG A 193 -25.65 8.32 -11.41
N THR A 194 -24.36 8.03 -11.25
CA THR A 194 -23.44 9.00 -10.65
C THR A 194 -23.40 10.21 -11.59
N LYS A 195 -23.92 11.34 -11.11
CA LYS A 195 -23.77 12.62 -11.82
C LYS A 195 -22.28 12.85 -11.96
N VAL A 196 -21.82 13.05 -13.19
CA VAL A 196 -20.51 13.66 -13.44
C VAL A 196 -20.61 15.06 -12.82
N VAL A 197 -20.04 15.24 -11.65
CA VAL A 197 -19.89 16.57 -11.06
C VAL A 197 -18.76 17.20 -11.86
N GLN A 198 -19.12 18.10 -12.75
CA GLN A 198 -18.18 19.08 -13.28
C GLN A 198 -17.91 20.04 -12.10
N ASP A 199 -16.85 19.80 -11.36
CA ASP A 199 -16.30 20.83 -10.51
C ASP A 199 -15.82 21.93 -11.44
N GLU A 200 -16.46 23.10 -11.36
CA GLU A 200 -15.96 24.34 -11.92
C GLU A 200 -14.53 24.53 -11.40
N ASP A 201 -13.64 24.93 -12.29
CA ASP A 201 -12.23 25.20 -12.02
C ASP A 201 -12.07 26.06 -10.77
N GLU A 202 -11.87 25.47 -9.60
CA GLU A 202 -11.25 26.18 -8.50
C GLU A 202 -9.82 26.52 -8.95
N GLU A 203 -9.58 27.80 -9.13
CA GLU A 203 -8.29 28.39 -9.49
C GLU A 203 -7.18 27.68 -8.70
N VAL A 204 -6.33 26.96 -9.42
CA VAL A 204 -5.07 26.43 -8.92
C VAL A 204 -4.15 27.62 -8.63
N ALA A 205 -4.48 28.35 -7.57
CA ALA A 205 -3.65 29.44 -7.08
C ALA A 205 -2.27 28.89 -6.75
N SER A 206 -1.31 29.26 -7.56
CA SER A 206 0.15 29.16 -7.38
C SER A 206 0.67 27.89 -6.66
N THR A 207 0.45 26.73 -7.25
CA THR A 207 1.01 25.43 -6.77
C THR A 207 2.52 25.54 -6.50
N ARG A 208 3.25 26.33 -7.27
CA ARG A 208 4.70 26.52 -7.14
C ARG A 208 5.09 27.32 -5.88
N GLU A 209 4.33 28.35 -5.52
CA GLU A 209 4.60 29.14 -4.30
C GLU A 209 4.30 28.31 -3.05
N ASN A 210 3.24 27.51 -3.08
CA ASN A 210 2.88 26.60 -2.00
C ASN A 210 3.95 25.53 -1.79
N TYR A 211 4.49 24.91 -2.84
CA TYR A 211 5.60 23.95 -2.73
C TYR A 211 6.85 24.59 -2.16
N THR A 212 7.18 25.81 -2.59
CA THR A 212 8.35 26.54 -2.08
C THR A 212 8.19 26.86 -0.59
N ALA A 213 7.00 27.22 -0.14
CA ALA A 213 6.71 27.48 1.28
C ALA A 213 6.89 26.20 2.13
N ILE A 214 6.39 25.04 1.63
CA ILE A 214 6.53 23.75 2.31
C ILE A 214 8.00 23.37 2.47
N PHE A 215 8.83 23.49 1.41
CA PHE A 215 10.25 23.14 1.49
C PHE A 215 11.11 24.14 2.28
N LYS A 216 10.66 25.37 2.43
CA LYS A 216 11.34 26.37 3.30
C LYS A 216 11.02 26.19 4.78
N ASP A 217 9.97 25.46 5.13
CA ASP A 217 9.64 25.22 6.53
C ASP A 217 10.60 24.17 7.13
N PRO A 218 11.37 24.52 8.19
CA PRO A 218 12.29 23.58 8.83
C PRO A 218 11.60 22.30 9.34
N ARG A 219 10.31 22.38 9.71
CA ARG A 219 9.51 21.23 10.17
C ARG A 219 9.41 20.15 9.09
N THR A 220 9.33 20.55 7.83
CA THR A 220 9.35 19.63 6.68
C THR A 220 10.59 18.75 6.70
N PHE A 221 11.77 19.33 6.92
CA PHE A 221 13.02 18.58 6.95
C PHE A 221 13.07 17.53 8.05
N TYR A 222 12.51 17.84 9.23
CA TYR A 222 12.46 16.90 10.36
C TYR A 222 11.38 15.81 10.20
N THR A 223 10.37 16.03 9.36
CA THR A 223 9.29 15.07 9.14
C THR A 223 9.56 14.11 7.99
N ILE A 224 10.23 14.55 6.92
CA ILE A 224 10.45 13.76 5.70
C ILE A 224 11.02 12.37 5.98
N PRO A 225 12.13 12.19 6.71
CA PRO A 225 12.70 10.86 6.91
C PRO A 225 11.74 9.89 7.61
N ALA A 226 11.05 10.34 8.65
CA ALA A 226 10.10 9.50 9.39
C ALA A 226 8.82 9.15 8.59
N ILE A 227 8.52 9.90 7.52
CA ILE A 227 7.42 9.59 6.60
C ILE A 227 7.85 8.61 5.51
N LEU A 228 9.07 8.73 5.03
CA LEU A 228 9.56 7.94 3.89
C LEU A 228 10.16 6.59 4.30
N ILE A 229 10.79 6.50 5.45
CA ILE A 229 11.48 5.30 5.93
C ILE A 229 10.54 4.08 6.07
N PRO A 230 9.36 4.18 6.73
CA PRO A 230 8.48 3.01 6.86
C PRO A 230 8.02 2.46 5.50
N PRO A 231 7.46 3.25 4.57
CA PRO A 231 7.02 2.71 3.29
C PRO A 231 8.19 2.21 2.43
N PHE A 232 9.38 2.83 2.53
CA PHE A 232 10.59 2.36 1.88
C PHE A 232 10.94 0.94 2.34
N TRP A 233 11.21 0.76 3.63
CA TRP A 233 11.62 -0.54 4.16
C TRP A 233 10.53 -1.59 4.05
N VAL A 234 9.27 -1.24 4.34
CA VAL A 234 8.16 -2.18 4.20
C VAL A 234 8.01 -2.67 2.76
N THR A 235 8.20 -1.81 1.75
CA THR A 235 8.10 -2.25 0.36
C THR A 235 9.20 -3.24 -0.01
N GLY A 236 10.46 -2.95 0.30
CA GLY A 236 11.56 -3.85 -0.01
C GLY A 236 11.54 -5.13 0.81
N LEU A 237 11.35 -5.00 2.12
CA LEU A 237 11.26 -6.16 3.03
C LEU A 237 10.10 -7.07 2.64
N PHE A 238 8.91 -6.53 2.37
CA PHE A 238 7.78 -7.35 1.96
C PHE A 238 8.03 -8.04 0.60
N LEU A 239 8.69 -7.38 -0.33
CA LEU A 239 8.95 -7.99 -1.63
C LEU A 239 9.87 -9.22 -1.53
N TYR A 240 10.92 -9.14 -0.71
CA TYR A 240 11.94 -10.19 -0.62
C TYR A 240 11.83 -11.07 0.62
N GLN A 241 10.90 -10.80 1.55
CA GLN A 241 10.83 -11.56 2.80
C GLN A 241 10.59 -13.06 2.61
N VAL A 242 9.95 -13.50 1.52
CA VAL A 242 9.77 -14.92 1.25
C VAL A 242 11.02 -15.53 0.64
N SER A 243 11.70 -14.83 -0.28
CA SER A 243 12.95 -15.31 -0.90
C SER A 243 14.13 -15.32 0.07
N ALA A 244 14.15 -14.37 1.02
CA ALA A 244 15.21 -14.26 2.04
C ALA A 244 14.82 -14.88 3.41
N ALA A 245 13.62 -15.46 3.54
CA ALA A 245 13.12 -15.99 4.82
C ALA A 245 13.96 -17.11 5.40
N GLY A 246 14.69 -17.85 4.57
CA GLY A 246 15.58 -18.94 4.98
C GLY A 246 16.64 -18.51 5.97
N ASP A 247 17.17 -17.30 5.88
CA ASP A 247 18.15 -16.70 6.80
C ASP A 247 17.62 -16.59 8.23
N MET A 248 16.29 -16.48 8.38
CA MET A 248 15.60 -16.33 9.66
C MET A 248 15.00 -17.67 10.16
N GLY A 249 15.15 -18.74 9.41
CA GLY A 249 14.45 -20.01 9.66
C GLY A 249 12.94 -19.94 9.44
N TRP A 250 12.45 -18.95 8.70
CA TRP A 250 11.03 -18.83 8.36
C TRP A 250 10.74 -19.56 7.04
N THR A 251 9.59 -20.22 6.99
CA THR A 251 9.06 -20.79 5.74
C THR A 251 8.12 -19.80 5.06
N ALA A 252 7.85 -20.00 3.77
CA ALA A 252 6.85 -19.20 3.04
C ALA A 252 5.47 -19.22 3.73
N GLY A 253 5.08 -20.36 4.31
CA GLY A 253 3.82 -20.50 5.07
C GLY A 253 3.81 -19.67 6.35
N ILE A 254 4.94 -19.59 7.09
CA ILE A 254 5.07 -18.74 8.28
C ILE A 254 4.96 -17.27 7.89
N VAL A 255 5.68 -16.84 6.84
CA VAL A 255 5.60 -15.47 6.34
C VAL A 255 4.17 -15.13 5.90
N ALA A 256 3.54 -16.01 5.13
CA ALA A 256 2.17 -15.80 4.66
C ALA A 256 1.15 -15.69 5.81
N SER A 257 1.25 -16.54 6.82
CA SER A 257 0.35 -16.50 7.99
C SER A 257 0.64 -15.33 8.93
N ALA A 258 1.88 -14.82 8.99
CA ALA A 258 2.25 -13.65 9.77
C ALA A 258 1.56 -12.35 9.26
N PHE A 259 1.09 -12.32 8.00
CA PHE A 259 0.25 -11.23 7.50
C PHE A 259 -1.09 -11.10 8.24
N ILE A 260 -1.58 -12.17 8.89
CA ILE A 260 -2.76 -12.09 9.78
C ILE A 260 -2.46 -11.16 10.97
N ALA A 261 -1.29 -11.34 11.60
CA ALA A 261 -0.86 -10.47 12.69
C ALA A 261 -0.64 -9.03 12.23
N PHE A 262 -0.03 -8.85 11.04
CA PHE A 262 0.12 -7.54 10.40
C PHE A 262 -1.22 -6.84 10.19
N ALA A 263 -2.18 -7.49 9.56
CA ALA A 263 -3.48 -6.93 9.25
C ALA A 263 -4.29 -6.59 10.53
N ALA A 264 -4.30 -7.51 11.51
CA ALA A 264 -4.99 -7.30 12.78
C ALA A 264 -4.43 -6.11 13.56
N ALA A 265 -3.09 -6.03 13.68
CA ALA A 265 -2.41 -4.92 14.36
C ALA A 265 -2.60 -3.58 13.61
N ARG A 266 -2.60 -3.60 12.27
CA ARG A 266 -2.85 -2.43 11.43
C ARG A 266 -4.25 -1.87 11.63
N ILE A 267 -5.28 -2.74 11.67
CA ILE A 267 -6.66 -2.33 11.94
C ILE A 267 -6.77 -1.75 13.35
N ALA A 268 -6.29 -2.48 14.35
CA ALA A 268 -6.36 -2.05 15.74
C ALA A 268 -5.68 -0.68 15.93
N ALA A 269 -4.43 -0.52 15.48
CA ALA A 269 -3.69 0.71 15.58
C ALA A 269 -4.38 1.88 14.83
N GLY A 270 -4.95 1.63 13.66
CA GLY A 270 -5.71 2.62 12.91
C GLY A 270 -6.94 3.13 13.66
N LEU A 271 -7.68 2.23 14.32
CA LEU A 271 -8.86 2.59 15.12
C LEU A 271 -8.48 3.41 16.37
N PHE A 272 -7.36 3.08 17.02
CA PHE A 272 -6.91 3.79 18.21
C PHE A 272 -6.15 5.09 17.91
N SER A 273 -5.72 5.32 16.67
CA SER A 273 -4.93 6.50 16.29
C SER A 273 -5.68 7.81 16.49
N GLY A 274 -6.97 7.88 16.12
CA GLY A 274 -7.79 9.08 16.27
C GLY A 274 -7.87 9.58 17.73
N PRO A 275 -8.42 8.79 18.66
CA PRO A 275 -8.48 9.17 20.08
C PRO A 275 -7.12 9.51 20.69
N LEU A 276 -6.04 8.87 20.23
CA LEU A 276 -4.68 9.15 20.70
C LEU A 276 -4.21 10.54 20.24
N ILE A 277 -4.49 10.90 18.98
CA ILE A 277 -4.14 12.19 18.40
C ILE A 277 -4.95 13.31 19.08
N ASP A 278 -6.25 13.09 19.30
CA ASP A 278 -7.12 14.05 19.96
C ASP A 278 -6.64 14.38 21.39
N ARG A 279 -6.03 13.41 22.06
CA ARG A 279 -5.51 13.58 23.43
C ARG A 279 -4.13 14.23 23.50
N PHE A 280 -3.21 13.92 22.57
CA PHE A 280 -1.79 14.26 22.68
C PHE A 280 -1.26 15.19 21.58
N SER A 281 -2.02 15.49 20.55
CA SER A 281 -1.67 16.13 19.26
C SER A 281 -0.80 15.25 18.34
N ALA A 282 -0.89 15.51 17.03
CA ALA A 282 -0.12 14.75 16.04
C ALA A 282 1.37 15.08 16.11
N GLN A 283 1.75 16.33 16.36
CA GLN A 283 3.15 16.74 16.47
C GLN A 283 3.89 15.99 17.59
N LYS A 284 3.25 15.81 18.75
CA LYS A 284 3.84 15.10 19.90
C LYS A 284 3.93 13.59 19.69
N LEU A 285 2.97 13.00 18.98
CA LEU A 285 2.95 11.57 18.71
C LEU A 285 3.85 11.17 17.54
N PHE A 286 4.15 12.09 16.63
CA PHE A 286 4.85 11.79 15.40
C PHE A 286 6.24 11.15 15.59
N PRO A 287 7.10 11.59 16.54
CA PRO A 287 8.37 10.92 16.81
C PRO A 287 8.23 9.47 17.26
N LEU A 288 7.11 9.11 17.88
CA LEU A 288 6.82 7.75 18.36
C LEU A 288 6.27 6.83 17.26
N LEU A 289 5.95 7.37 16.08
CA LEU A 289 5.40 6.61 14.97
C LEU A 289 6.24 5.39 14.58
N LEU A 290 7.57 5.53 14.62
CA LEU A 290 8.51 4.47 14.20
C LEU A 290 8.79 3.44 15.29
N VAL A 291 8.42 3.71 16.54
CA VAL A 291 8.75 2.84 17.70
C VAL A 291 8.25 1.41 17.51
N PRO A 292 6.99 1.13 17.09
CA PRO A 292 6.58 -0.25 16.91
C PRO A 292 7.42 -0.97 15.84
N MET A 293 7.69 -0.32 14.68
CA MET A 293 8.53 -0.91 13.64
C MET A 293 9.95 -1.19 14.14
N MET A 294 10.56 -0.28 14.89
CA MET A 294 11.90 -0.47 15.47
C MET A 294 11.91 -1.63 16.44
N LEU A 295 10.89 -1.77 17.29
CA LEU A 295 10.75 -2.92 18.19
C LEU A 295 10.58 -4.22 17.41
N GLY A 296 9.80 -4.23 16.34
CA GLY A 296 9.62 -5.39 15.48
C GLY A 296 10.92 -5.83 14.81
N LEU A 297 11.69 -4.88 14.27
CA LEU A 297 13.01 -5.14 13.69
C LEU A 297 13.98 -5.67 14.76
N ALA A 298 14.01 -5.08 15.96
CA ALA A 298 14.83 -5.54 17.06
C ALA A 298 14.49 -6.97 17.49
N VAL A 299 13.20 -7.32 17.57
CA VAL A 299 12.76 -8.70 17.85
C VAL A 299 13.30 -9.65 16.79
N ALA A 300 13.19 -9.31 15.50
CA ALA A 300 13.67 -10.17 14.43
C ALA A 300 15.20 -10.29 14.40
N ILE A 301 15.96 -9.29 14.90
CA ILE A 301 17.42 -9.32 14.97
C ILE A 301 17.91 -10.16 16.17
N PHE A 302 17.32 -9.95 17.35
CA PHE A 302 17.87 -10.49 18.60
C PHE A 302 17.26 -11.83 19.04
N PHE A 303 16.13 -12.21 18.46
CA PHE A 303 15.44 -13.44 18.82
C PHE A 303 15.26 -14.36 17.60
N THR A 304 15.20 -15.66 17.86
CA THR A 304 15.01 -16.70 16.85
C THR A 304 13.68 -17.41 17.06
N GLY A 305 13.22 -18.12 16.04
CA GLY A 305 12.00 -18.94 16.08
C GLY A 305 10.83 -18.33 15.31
N HIS A 306 9.84 -19.16 15.02
CA HIS A 306 8.73 -18.80 14.14
C HIS A 306 7.86 -17.65 14.69
N TRP A 307 7.75 -17.52 16.01
CA TRP A 307 6.97 -16.47 16.65
C TRP A 307 7.49 -15.05 16.34
N THR A 308 8.80 -14.92 16.05
CA THR A 308 9.41 -13.63 15.73
C THR A 308 8.83 -13.03 14.47
N ALA A 309 8.46 -13.84 13.46
CA ALA A 309 7.80 -13.38 12.24
C ALA A 309 6.46 -12.71 12.54
N TYR A 310 5.63 -13.32 13.40
CA TYR A 310 4.31 -12.77 13.76
C TYR A 310 4.43 -11.47 14.56
N LEU A 311 5.35 -11.40 15.52
CA LEU A 311 5.53 -10.20 16.32
C LEU A 311 6.14 -9.07 15.51
N TYR A 312 7.16 -9.35 14.67
CA TYR A 312 7.72 -8.39 13.73
C TYR A 312 6.64 -7.82 12.79
N MET A 313 5.89 -8.69 12.14
CA MET A 313 4.84 -8.30 11.21
C MET A 313 3.72 -7.51 11.90
N GLY A 314 3.31 -7.93 13.09
CA GLY A 314 2.32 -7.22 13.89
C GLY A 314 2.77 -5.80 14.25
N LEU A 315 4.02 -5.63 14.69
CA LEU A 315 4.57 -4.33 15.05
C LEU A 315 4.78 -3.41 13.83
N VAL A 316 5.16 -3.96 12.67
CA VAL A 316 5.18 -3.22 11.40
C VAL A 316 3.76 -2.79 11.01
N GLY A 317 2.78 -3.70 11.13
CA GLY A 317 1.37 -3.39 10.89
C GLY A 317 0.85 -2.25 11.78
N MET A 318 1.24 -2.26 13.06
CA MET A 318 0.90 -1.18 14.00
C MET A 318 1.45 0.18 13.54
N THR A 319 2.70 0.24 13.10
CA THR A 319 3.30 1.47 12.53
C THR A 319 2.50 1.98 11.33
N LEU A 320 2.13 1.10 10.38
CA LEU A 320 1.37 1.51 9.20
C LEU A 320 -0.07 1.90 9.53
N GLY A 321 -0.68 1.26 10.54
CA GLY A 321 -2.02 1.63 11.02
C GLY A 321 -2.05 3.02 11.63
N LEU A 322 -1.07 3.37 12.46
CA LEU A 322 -0.92 4.70 13.03
C LEU A 322 -0.59 5.77 11.97
N SER A 323 0.22 5.40 10.98
CA SER A 323 0.84 6.33 10.01
C SER A 323 -0.19 7.09 9.18
N SER A 324 -1.29 6.47 8.76
CA SER A 324 -2.26 7.10 7.85
C SER A 324 -2.95 8.31 8.49
N THR A 325 -3.48 8.14 9.68
CA THR A 325 -4.19 9.17 10.41
C THR A 325 -3.22 10.22 10.97
N LEU A 326 -2.10 9.77 11.54
CA LEU A 326 -1.11 10.65 12.17
C LEU A 326 -0.48 11.62 11.16
N LYS A 327 -0.14 11.16 9.95
CA LYS A 327 0.39 12.04 8.90
C LYS A 327 -0.61 13.10 8.47
N SER A 328 -1.86 12.72 8.22
CA SER A 328 -2.90 13.67 7.81
C SER A 328 -3.17 14.73 8.89
N SER A 329 -3.21 14.32 10.15
CA SER A 329 -3.39 15.23 11.28
C SER A 329 -2.18 16.14 11.48
N LEU A 330 -0.97 15.62 11.35
CA LEU A 330 0.27 16.40 11.42
C LEU A 330 0.30 17.51 10.36
N TRP A 331 -0.07 17.19 9.12
CA TRP A 331 -0.14 18.19 8.06
C TRP A 331 -1.17 19.28 8.34
N ALA A 332 -2.33 18.92 8.92
CA ALA A 332 -3.34 19.88 9.33
C ALA A 332 -2.84 20.80 10.45
N GLU A 333 -2.09 20.26 11.42
CA GLU A 333 -1.51 21.04 12.52
C GLU A 333 -0.38 21.98 12.05
N ILE A 334 0.46 21.53 11.09
CA ILE A 334 1.64 22.32 10.63
C ILE A 334 1.25 23.36 9.59
N TYR A 335 0.45 23.00 8.57
CA TYR A 335 0.19 23.82 7.39
C TYR A 335 -1.26 24.35 7.32
N GLY A 336 -2.11 23.94 8.25
CA GLY A 336 -3.53 24.27 8.22
C GLY A 336 -4.32 23.46 7.19
N THR A 337 -5.65 23.53 7.31
CA THR A 337 -6.57 22.73 6.46
C THR A 337 -6.61 23.19 5.00
N LYS A 338 -6.29 24.46 4.71
CA LYS A 338 -6.29 25.00 3.34
C LYS A 338 -5.22 24.42 2.43
N MET A 339 -4.06 24.01 2.98
CA MET A 339 -2.93 23.48 2.23
C MET A 339 -2.86 21.96 2.24
N ILE A 340 -3.76 21.27 2.90
CA ILE A 340 -3.70 19.83 3.14
C ILE A 340 -3.59 19.02 1.82
N GLY A 341 -4.36 19.39 0.80
CA GLY A 341 -4.32 18.72 -0.52
C GLY A 341 -2.95 18.84 -1.18
N THR A 342 -2.39 20.04 -1.21
CA THR A 342 -1.06 20.30 -1.80
C THR A 342 0.03 19.55 -1.05
N VAL A 343 0.00 19.58 0.29
CA VAL A 343 0.98 18.88 1.14
C VAL A 343 0.89 17.37 0.95
N GLN A 344 -0.31 16.80 0.98
CA GLN A 344 -0.53 15.36 0.82
C GLN A 344 -0.09 14.88 -0.58
N SER A 345 -0.40 15.62 -1.63
CA SER A 345 0.00 15.25 -3.00
C SER A 345 1.52 15.28 -3.18
N LEU A 346 2.19 16.29 -2.64
CA LEU A 346 3.65 16.40 -2.65
C LEU A 346 4.30 15.19 -1.95
N PHE A 347 3.90 14.93 -0.71
CA PHE A 347 4.47 13.82 0.05
C PHE A 347 4.09 12.44 -0.50
N ALA A 348 2.90 12.30 -1.09
CA ALA A 348 2.53 11.07 -1.81
C ALA A 348 3.46 10.83 -3.01
N SER A 349 3.78 11.88 -3.78
CA SER A 349 4.70 11.77 -4.91
C SER A 349 6.12 11.36 -4.46
N ILE A 350 6.66 12.02 -3.43
CA ILE A 350 7.98 11.68 -2.87
C ILE A 350 7.98 10.24 -2.31
N MET A 351 6.89 9.83 -1.67
CA MET A 351 6.73 8.46 -1.15
C MET A 351 6.72 7.42 -2.27
N VAL A 352 6.12 7.69 -3.43
CA VAL A 352 6.14 6.78 -4.58
C VAL A 352 7.58 6.56 -5.06
N PHE A 353 8.39 7.61 -5.18
CA PHE A 353 9.81 7.48 -5.53
C PHE A 353 10.57 6.66 -4.49
N SER A 354 10.35 6.92 -3.20
CA SER A 354 10.98 6.17 -2.11
C SER A 354 10.64 4.68 -2.19
N THR A 355 9.37 4.33 -2.33
CA THR A 355 8.92 2.93 -2.41
C THR A 355 9.34 2.24 -3.70
N ALA A 356 9.47 2.97 -4.81
CA ALA A 356 9.95 2.41 -6.07
C ALA A 356 11.45 2.11 -6.05
N LEU A 357 12.26 2.91 -5.32
CA LEU A 357 13.70 2.68 -5.21
C LEU A 357 14.03 1.47 -4.31
N SER A 358 13.19 1.18 -3.34
CA SER A 358 13.44 0.17 -2.30
C SER A 358 13.68 -1.24 -2.85
N PRO A 359 12.90 -1.80 -3.80
CA PRO A 359 13.13 -3.12 -4.36
C PRO A 359 14.49 -3.27 -5.04
N PHE A 360 14.92 -2.25 -5.78
CA PHE A 360 16.24 -2.24 -6.41
C PHE A 360 17.36 -2.31 -5.36
N LEU A 361 17.33 -1.39 -4.38
CA LEU A 361 18.38 -1.32 -3.36
C LEU A 361 18.43 -2.59 -2.51
N MET A 362 17.28 -3.13 -2.12
CA MET A 362 17.25 -4.36 -1.35
C MET A 362 17.72 -5.57 -2.16
N GLY A 363 17.34 -5.68 -3.43
CA GLY A 363 17.85 -6.72 -4.32
C GLY A 363 19.38 -6.64 -4.49
N TRP A 364 19.92 -5.43 -4.65
CA TRP A 364 21.36 -5.18 -4.73
C TRP A 364 22.08 -5.60 -3.44
N MET A 365 21.52 -5.31 -2.27
CA MET A 365 22.09 -5.76 -0.99
C MET A 365 22.10 -7.28 -0.88
N LEU A 366 21.02 -7.96 -1.24
CA LEU A 366 20.91 -9.41 -1.20
C LEU A 366 21.93 -10.09 -2.14
N ASP A 367 22.06 -9.59 -3.37
CA ASP A 367 23.06 -10.11 -4.32
C ASP A 367 24.51 -9.79 -3.89
N GLY A 368 24.69 -8.71 -3.10
CA GLY A 368 25.96 -8.36 -2.45
C GLY A 368 26.29 -9.20 -1.21
N GLY A 369 25.48 -10.21 -0.88
CA GLY A 369 25.73 -11.11 0.24
C GLY A 369 25.20 -10.63 1.60
N PHE A 370 24.40 -9.56 1.62
CA PHE A 370 23.73 -9.14 2.85
C PHE A 370 22.60 -10.12 3.17
N THR A 371 22.58 -10.62 4.40
CA THR A 371 21.46 -11.42 4.91
C THR A 371 20.30 -10.53 5.30
N LEU A 372 19.11 -11.13 5.50
CA LEU A 372 17.94 -10.40 5.98
C LEU A 372 18.21 -9.71 7.34
N THR A 373 19.01 -10.34 8.21
CA THR A 373 19.44 -9.76 9.49
C THR A 373 20.24 -8.46 9.29
N HIS A 374 21.20 -8.43 8.36
CA HIS A 374 21.94 -7.20 8.05
C HIS A 374 21.01 -6.08 7.58
N ILE A 375 20.05 -6.42 6.73
CA ILE A 375 19.05 -5.48 6.22
C ILE A 375 18.16 -4.95 7.36
N PHE A 376 17.74 -5.80 8.29
CA PHE A 376 17.01 -5.38 9.49
C PHE A 376 17.80 -4.42 10.37
N VAL A 377 19.11 -4.64 10.53
CA VAL A 377 20.00 -3.74 11.30
C VAL A 377 20.06 -2.36 10.62
N ILE A 378 20.21 -2.29 9.29
CA ILE A 378 20.23 -1.03 8.54
C ILE A 378 18.86 -0.33 8.63
N ALA A 379 17.77 -1.10 8.52
CA ALA A 379 16.41 -0.58 8.66
C ALA A 379 16.16 -0.01 10.07
N LEU A 380 16.65 -0.70 11.11
CA LEU A 380 16.56 -0.25 12.49
C LEU A 380 17.38 1.03 12.71
N ALA A 381 18.62 1.08 12.24
CA ALA A 381 19.50 2.24 12.38
C ALA A 381 18.93 3.49 11.68
N THR A 382 18.44 3.34 10.45
CA THR A 382 17.82 4.44 9.69
C THR A 382 16.49 4.88 10.29
N SER A 383 15.70 3.96 10.83
CA SER A 383 14.46 4.27 11.54
C SER A 383 14.73 5.02 12.85
N LEU A 384 15.74 4.59 13.61
CA LEU A 384 16.19 5.27 14.84
C LEU A 384 16.69 6.70 14.54
N PHE A 385 17.53 6.86 13.52
CA PHE A 385 17.98 8.18 13.08
C PHE A 385 16.81 9.09 12.72
N SER A 386 15.82 8.58 11.97
CA SER A 386 14.63 9.33 11.57
C SER A 386 13.74 9.69 12.76
N ALA A 387 13.57 8.78 13.72
CA ALA A 387 12.83 9.05 14.94
C ALA A 387 13.51 10.13 15.79
N LEU A 388 14.82 10.05 15.97
CA LEU A 388 15.62 11.06 16.70
C LEU A 388 15.58 12.43 16.01
N LEU A 389 15.63 12.45 14.69
CA LEU A 389 15.53 13.70 13.92
C LEU A 389 14.14 14.34 14.12
N SER A 390 13.09 13.53 14.08
CA SER A 390 11.71 14.01 14.28
C SER A 390 11.40 14.44 15.71
N CYS A 391 12.19 14.02 16.72
CA CYS A 391 12.07 14.52 18.10
C CYS A 391 12.27 16.04 18.23
N ARG A 392 12.96 16.67 17.26
CA ARG A 392 13.10 18.12 17.22
C ARG A 392 11.75 18.86 17.06
N LEU A 393 10.74 18.21 16.49
CA LEU A 393 9.38 18.75 16.45
C LEU A 393 8.78 18.91 17.84
N PHE A 394 9.20 18.07 18.80
CA PHE A 394 8.70 18.07 20.17
C PHE A 394 9.27 19.24 20.99
N PHE A 395 10.52 19.62 20.73
CA PHE A 395 11.28 20.57 21.57
C PHE A 395 11.36 21.99 21.00
N ARG A 396 11.08 22.21 19.73
CA ARG A 396 11.31 23.50 19.07
C ARG A 396 10.08 24.21 18.54
N PHE A 397 8.96 23.56 18.48
CA PHE A 397 7.70 24.06 17.93
C PHE A 397 6.52 23.64 18.80
#